data_b5b7f3f221251f87afc5368642322406
#
_entry.id   b5b7f3f221251f87afc5368642322406
#
_cell.length_a   1.000
_cell.length_b   1.000
_cell.length_c   1.000
_cell.angle_alpha   90.00
_cell.angle_beta   90.00
_cell.angle_gamma   90.00
#
_symmetry.space_group_name_H-M   'P 1'
#
loop_
_entity.id
_entity.type
_entity.pdbx_description
1 polymer ?
#
loop_
_entity_poly.entity_id
_entity_poly.type
_entity_poly.pdbx_seq_one_letter_code
_entity_poly.pdbx_strand_id
1 'polypeptide(L)'
;MMHKALNVAQRHWFYLVLPFLLAAALTFRTSYPWEVEPKLGEAATIFDWCVFVPLIYAVCYRNMPRRALALRTLAMVCGGIWIAAKIVPDQAETILSELGWVRGLGIAVLAIFEGMAFVAAMRILFGGKPDAVALERQGIPPLLVKLMLAEARFWRWAWVRLRNTK
;
A
#
# COMPACT_ATOMS: atom_id res chain seq x y z
N MET A 1 -25.23 14.98 6.63
CA MET A 1 -24.04 14.67 5.82
C MET A 1 -22.73 14.72 6.63
N MET A 2 -22.56 15.65 7.53
CA MET A 2 -21.34 15.86 8.34
C MET A 2 -20.95 14.68 9.23
N HIS A 3 -21.91 14.00 9.89
CA HIS A 3 -21.64 12.82 10.74
C HIS A 3 -21.09 11.61 9.95
N LYS A 4 -21.51 11.39 8.70
CA LYS A 4 -20.97 10.32 7.86
C LYS A 4 -19.51 10.61 7.42
N ALA A 5 -19.20 11.87 7.13
CA ALA A 5 -17.84 12.28 6.76
C ALA A 5 -16.87 12.16 7.95
N LEU A 6 -17.31 12.55 9.16
CA LEU A 6 -16.54 12.40 10.39
C LEU A 6 -16.23 10.92 10.70
N ASN A 7 -17.21 10.02 10.57
CA ASN A 7 -17.02 8.59 10.80
C ASN A 7 -16.07 7.97 9.77
N VAL A 8 -16.09 8.42 8.52
CA VAL A 8 -15.15 7.97 7.47
C VAL A 8 -13.75 8.50 7.75
N ALA A 9 -13.63 9.77 8.16
CA ALA A 9 -12.33 10.36 8.53
C ALA A 9 -11.73 9.65 9.75
N GLN A 10 -12.51 9.38 10.80
CA GLN A 10 -12.06 8.61 11.96
C GLN A 10 -11.64 7.18 11.61
N ARG A 11 -12.30 6.56 10.64
CA ARG A 11 -11.95 5.21 10.18
C ARG A 11 -10.70 5.16 9.32
N HIS A 12 -10.35 6.27 8.68
CA HIS A 12 -9.24 6.35 7.71
C HIS A 12 -8.22 7.45 8.05
N TRP A 13 -8.23 7.95 9.28
CA TRP A 13 -7.37 9.06 9.70
C TRP A 13 -5.88 8.82 9.44
N PHE A 14 -5.42 7.58 9.58
CA PHE A 14 -4.04 7.21 9.31
C PHE A 14 -3.62 7.57 7.87
N TYR A 15 -4.48 7.27 6.89
CA TYR A 15 -4.21 7.60 5.49
C TYR A 15 -4.25 9.11 5.20
N LEU A 16 -4.96 9.87 6.03
CA LEU A 16 -4.95 11.34 5.94
C LEU A 16 -3.66 11.95 6.51
N VAL A 17 -3.04 11.29 7.49
CA VAL A 17 -1.77 11.74 8.09
C VAL A 17 -0.58 11.34 7.22
N LEU A 18 -0.67 10.26 6.45
CA LEU A 18 0.43 9.74 5.64
C LEU A 18 1.07 10.77 4.69
N PRO A 19 0.34 11.63 3.96
CA PRO A 19 0.93 12.68 3.12
C PRO A 19 1.76 13.69 3.92
N PHE A 20 1.33 14.01 5.15
CA PHE A 20 2.07 14.93 6.03
C PHE A 20 3.38 14.30 6.52
N LEU A 21 3.35 13.01 6.86
CA LEU A 21 4.55 12.26 7.20
C LEU A 21 5.52 12.21 6.02
N LEU A 22 5.00 12.01 4.81
CA LEU A 22 5.83 12.01 3.61
C LEU A 22 6.46 13.39 3.34
N ALA A 23 5.68 14.47 3.51
CA ALA A 23 6.20 15.83 3.38
C ALA A 23 7.27 16.14 4.43
N ALA A 24 7.07 15.70 5.68
CA ALA A 24 8.07 15.82 6.74
C ALA A 24 9.35 15.03 6.41
N ALA A 25 9.23 13.83 5.86
CA ALA A 25 10.37 13.02 5.44
C ALA A 25 11.15 13.65 4.28
N LEU A 26 10.47 14.28 3.33
CA LEU A 26 11.12 15.03 2.24
C LEU A 26 11.86 16.27 2.77
N THR A 27 11.29 16.97 3.75
CA THR A 27 11.95 18.09 4.43
C THR A 27 13.17 17.60 5.21
N PHE A 28 13.05 16.45 5.89
CA PHE A 28 14.18 15.81 6.58
C PHE A 28 15.31 15.49 5.60
N ARG A 29 15.00 14.93 4.44
CA ARG A 29 15.99 14.64 3.39
C ARG A 29 16.83 15.86 3.02
N THR A 30 16.21 17.04 2.90
CA THR A 30 16.89 18.27 2.48
C THR A 30 17.61 19.01 3.61
N SER A 31 17.17 18.81 4.87
CA SER A 31 17.67 19.56 6.02
C SER A 31 18.69 18.78 6.86
N TYR A 32 18.74 17.45 6.72
CA TYR A 32 19.63 16.61 7.52
C TYR A 32 21.07 16.65 6.96
N PRO A 33 22.10 16.77 7.81
CA PRO A 33 23.50 16.81 7.40
C PRO A 33 24.06 15.42 7.09
N TRP A 34 23.69 14.84 5.95
CA TRP A 34 24.03 13.48 5.53
C TRP A 34 25.55 13.23 5.44
N GLU A 35 26.35 14.29 5.25
CA GLU A 35 27.82 14.20 5.16
C GLU A 35 28.45 13.96 6.53
N VAL A 36 27.80 14.39 7.62
CA VAL A 36 28.36 14.31 8.97
C VAL A 36 28.01 12.96 9.63
N GLU A 37 26.75 12.56 9.57
CA GLU A 37 26.25 11.34 10.22
C GLU A 37 25.34 10.52 9.31
N PRO A 38 25.85 9.95 8.20
CA PRO A 38 25.02 9.24 7.22
C PRO A 38 24.31 8.04 7.84
N LYS A 39 25.00 7.25 8.66
CA LYS A 39 24.44 6.03 9.29
C LYS A 39 23.29 6.33 10.22
N LEU A 40 23.34 7.41 10.99
CA LEU A 40 22.28 7.77 11.91
C LEU A 40 21.02 8.23 11.15
N GLY A 41 21.20 9.04 10.12
CA GLY A 41 20.10 9.49 9.27
C GLY A 41 19.42 8.33 8.54
N GLU A 42 20.21 7.39 8.02
CA GLU A 42 19.71 6.18 7.39
C GLU A 42 18.94 5.30 8.39
N ALA A 43 19.53 5.01 9.56
CA ALA A 43 18.91 4.19 10.59
C ALA A 43 17.60 4.81 11.12
N ALA A 44 17.58 6.12 11.35
CA ALA A 44 16.38 6.84 11.77
C ALA A 44 15.28 6.74 10.70
N THR A 45 15.62 6.95 9.44
CA THR A 45 14.65 6.86 8.32
C THR A 45 14.08 5.44 8.19
N ILE A 46 14.92 4.42 8.28
CA ILE A 46 14.47 3.02 8.23
C ILE A 46 13.57 2.73 9.44
N PHE A 47 13.96 3.14 10.63
CA PHE A 47 13.17 2.94 11.84
C PHE A 47 11.78 3.58 11.72
N ASP A 48 11.71 4.83 11.28
CA ASP A 48 10.45 5.55 11.16
C ASP A 48 9.50 4.87 10.15
N TRP A 49 9.99 4.54 8.97
CA TRP A 49 9.14 4.01 7.90
C TRP A 49 8.90 2.51 7.97
N CYS A 50 9.85 1.71 8.48
CA CYS A 50 9.72 0.26 8.51
C CYS A 50 9.24 -0.27 9.86
N VAL A 51 9.39 0.50 10.95
CA VAL A 51 9.00 0.06 12.29
C VAL A 51 7.90 0.96 12.86
N PHE A 52 8.17 2.26 13.00
CA PHE A 52 7.29 3.17 13.73
C PHE A 52 5.95 3.36 13.03
N VAL A 53 5.93 3.67 11.75
CA VAL A 53 4.69 3.86 10.96
C VAL A 53 3.85 2.58 10.90
N PRO A 54 4.40 1.38 10.58
CA PRO A 54 3.65 0.13 10.63
C PRO A 54 3.15 -0.23 12.03
N LEU A 55 3.92 0.06 13.08
CA LEU A 55 3.53 -0.19 14.46
C LEU A 55 2.32 0.68 14.87
N ILE A 56 2.36 1.98 14.57
CA ILE A 56 1.22 2.88 14.81
C ILE A 56 -0.02 2.36 14.08
N TYR A 57 0.14 1.97 12.81
CA TYR A 57 -0.95 1.38 12.04
C TYR A 57 -1.53 0.15 12.75
N ALA A 58 -0.67 -0.80 13.15
CA ALA A 58 -1.09 -2.03 13.82
C ALA A 58 -1.85 -1.76 15.13
N VAL A 59 -1.38 -0.80 15.93
CA VAL A 59 -2.02 -0.39 17.19
C VAL A 59 -3.38 0.25 16.94
N CYS A 60 -3.46 1.16 15.95
CA CYS A 60 -4.68 1.89 15.64
C CYS A 60 -5.78 1.00 15.04
N TYR A 61 -5.39 0.01 14.27
CA TYR A 61 -6.32 -0.91 13.59
C TYR A 61 -6.36 -2.31 14.20
N ARG A 62 -5.99 -2.47 15.48
CA ARG A 62 -5.95 -3.77 16.20
C ARG A 62 -7.26 -4.55 16.18
N ASN A 63 -8.40 -3.90 15.95
CA ASN A 63 -9.71 -4.52 15.87
C ASN A 63 -9.99 -5.23 14.52
N MET A 64 -9.06 -5.14 13.57
CA MET A 64 -9.16 -5.86 12.31
C MET A 64 -8.84 -7.35 12.47
N PRO A 65 -9.32 -8.22 11.55
CA PRO A 65 -8.90 -9.63 11.51
C PRO A 65 -7.37 -9.73 11.46
N ARG A 66 -6.79 -10.58 12.33
CA ARG A 66 -5.32 -10.71 12.48
C ARG A 66 -4.59 -10.92 11.17
N ARG A 67 -5.14 -11.73 10.25
CA ARG A 67 -4.55 -11.96 8.92
C ARG A 67 -4.50 -10.70 8.08
N ALA A 68 -5.60 -9.94 8.03
CA ALA A 68 -5.65 -8.69 7.26
C ALA A 68 -4.72 -7.62 7.88
N LEU A 69 -4.65 -7.55 9.22
CA LEU A 69 -3.74 -6.65 9.91
C LEU A 69 -2.28 -6.99 9.60
N ALA A 70 -1.89 -8.27 9.74
CA ALA A 70 -0.53 -8.74 9.46
C ALA A 70 -0.10 -8.46 8.02
N LEU A 71 -0.96 -8.77 7.04
CA LEU A 71 -0.66 -8.51 5.63
C LEU A 71 -0.48 -7.02 5.33
N ARG A 72 -1.34 -6.17 5.90
CA ARG A 72 -1.24 -4.72 5.70
C ARG A 72 -0.01 -4.13 6.38
N THR A 73 0.29 -4.57 7.60
CA THR A 73 1.50 -4.15 8.31
C THR A 73 2.75 -4.58 7.54
N LEU A 74 2.79 -5.81 7.03
CA LEU A 74 3.89 -6.29 6.20
C LEU A 74 4.03 -5.47 4.91
N ALA A 75 2.93 -5.19 4.23
CA ALA A 75 2.94 -4.33 3.05
C ALA A 75 3.45 -2.92 3.36
N MET A 76 3.14 -2.38 4.55
CA MET A 76 3.66 -1.08 5.00
C MET A 76 5.15 -1.13 5.31
N VAL A 77 5.66 -2.22 5.89
CA VAL A 77 7.11 -2.42 6.09
C VAL A 77 7.84 -2.44 4.75
N CYS A 78 7.35 -3.23 3.79
CA CYS A 78 7.94 -3.28 2.44
C CYS A 78 7.88 -1.92 1.72
N GLY A 79 6.74 -1.23 1.82
CA GLY A 79 6.58 0.14 1.32
C GLY A 79 7.49 1.14 2.03
N GLY A 80 7.68 0.96 3.33
CA GLY A 80 8.59 1.76 4.17
C GLY A 80 10.04 1.66 3.70
N ILE A 81 10.52 0.46 3.38
CA ILE A 81 11.86 0.25 2.81
C ILE A 81 12.01 1.01 1.47
N TRP A 82 10.99 0.94 0.62
CA TRP A 82 11.01 1.66 -0.64
C TRP A 82 11.01 3.18 -0.46
N ILE A 83 10.24 3.71 0.49
CA ILE A 83 10.21 5.13 0.83
C ILE A 83 11.56 5.55 1.42
N ALA A 84 12.11 4.78 2.36
CA ALA A 84 13.42 5.04 2.96
C ALA A 84 14.52 5.14 1.89
N ALA A 85 14.53 4.23 0.90
CA ALA A 85 15.45 4.27 -0.23
C ALA A 85 15.27 5.49 -1.16
N LYS A 86 14.15 6.23 -1.06
CA LYS A 86 13.94 7.48 -1.79
C LYS A 86 14.31 8.72 -0.98
N ILE A 87 14.35 8.60 0.35
CA ILE A 87 14.68 9.68 1.28
C ILE A 87 16.20 9.72 1.50
N VAL A 88 16.82 8.57 1.74
CA VAL A 88 18.27 8.45 1.97
C VAL A 88 19.01 8.72 0.66
N PRO A 89 20.01 9.61 0.63
CA PRO A 89 20.86 9.80 -0.54
C PRO A 89 21.75 8.58 -0.81
N ASP A 90 22.04 8.29 -2.07
CA ASP A 90 22.82 7.10 -2.50
C ASP A 90 24.19 7.02 -1.80
N GLN A 91 24.82 8.18 -1.50
CA GLN A 91 26.10 8.24 -0.80
C GLN A 91 26.03 7.84 0.68
N ALA A 92 24.83 7.88 1.27
CA ALA A 92 24.56 7.55 2.67
C ALA A 92 23.96 6.14 2.85
N GLU A 93 23.66 5.44 1.75
CA GLU A 93 23.10 4.09 1.79
C GLU A 93 24.16 3.07 2.23
N THR A 94 24.06 2.61 3.48
CA THR A 94 24.89 1.51 4.01
C THR A 94 24.04 0.28 4.34
N ILE A 95 22.99 0.47 5.10
CA ILE A 95 22.06 -0.58 5.54
C ILE A 95 21.08 -0.93 4.41
N LEU A 96 20.59 0.08 3.68
CA LEU A 96 19.64 -0.11 2.57
C LEU A 96 20.24 -0.90 1.41
N SER A 97 21.55 -0.76 1.16
CA SER A 97 22.24 -1.58 0.15
C SER A 97 22.23 -3.06 0.50
N GLU A 98 22.40 -3.42 1.77
CA GLU A 98 22.29 -4.78 2.28
C GLU A 98 20.84 -5.31 2.22
N LEU A 99 19.86 -4.43 2.33
CA LEU A 99 18.42 -4.74 2.26
C LEU A 99 17.88 -4.84 0.82
N GLY A 100 18.73 -4.77 -0.19
CA GLY A 100 18.33 -4.82 -1.60
C GLY A 100 17.47 -6.06 -1.94
N TRP A 101 17.76 -7.21 -1.34
CA TRP A 101 16.97 -8.42 -1.49
C TRP A 101 15.56 -8.31 -0.88
N VAL A 102 15.39 -7.59 0.23
CA VAL A 102 14.08 -7.34 0.86
C VAL A 102 13.22 -6.46 -0.05
N ARG A 103 13.84 -5.49 -0.74
CA ARG A 103 13.20 -4.69 -1.79
C ARG A 103 12.70 -5.57 -2.93
N GLY A 104 13.52 -6.53 -3.38
CA GLY A 104 13.13 -7.53 -4.38
C GLY A 104 11.96 -8.38 -3.91
N LEU A 105 11.97 -8.83 -2.66
CA LEU A 105 10.88 -9.57 -2.03
C LEU A 105 9.59 -8.72 -1.97
N GLY A 106 9.68 -7.45 -1.62
CA GLY A 106 8.54 -6.53 -1.61
C GLY A 106 7.91 -6.37 -3.00
N ILE A 107 8.73 -6.23 -4.04
CA ILE A 107 8.27 -6.19 -5.43
C ILE A 107 7.61 -7.52 -5.83
N ALA A 108 8.20 -8.66 -5.46
CA ALA A 108 7.63 -9.98 -5.73
C ALA A 108 6.26 -10.17 -5.05
N VAL A 109 6.13 -9.76 -3.79
CA VAL A 109 4.85 -9.78 -3.06
C VAL A 109 3.83 -8.89 -3.76
N LEU A 110 4.21 -7.68 -4.17
CA LEU A 110 3.33 -6.78 -4.92
C LEU A 110 2.86 -7.41 -6.23
N ALA A 111 3.79 -8.00 -7.00
CA ALA A 111 3.48 -8.69 -8.25
C ALA A 111 2.52 -9.89 -8.04
N ILE A 112 2.67 -10.63 -6.94
CA ILE A 112 1.74 -11.71 -6.58
C ILE A 112 0.35 -11.12 -6.30
N PHE A 113 0.25 -10.02 -5.56
CA PHE A 113 -1.04 -9.35 -5.29
C PHE A 113 -1.68 -8.83 -6.58
N GLU A 114 -0.92 -8.20 -7.46
CA GLU A 114 -1.39 -7.76 -8.76
C GLU A 114 -1.85 -8.95 -9.61
N GLY A 115 -1.09 -10.05 -9.63
CA GLY A 115 -1.46 -11.28 -10.30
C GLY A 115 -2.76 -11.89 -9.76
N MET A 116 -2.92 -11.93 -8.44
CA MET A 116 -4.16 -12.39 -7.80
C MET A 116 -5.34 -11.48 -8.13
N ALA A 117 -5.15 -10.16 -8.11
CA ALA A 117 -6.18 -9.19 -8.50
C ALA A 117 -6.55 -9.35 -9.97
N PHE A 118 -5.57 -9.57 -10.84
CA PHE A 118 -5.79 -9.84 -12.26
C PHE A 118 -6.58 -11.15 -12.48
N VAL A 119 -6.19 -12.25 -11.82
CA VAL A 119 -6.93 -13.52 -11.88
C VAL A 119 -8.35 -13.37 -11.35
N ALA A 120 -8.55 -12.61 -10.26
CA ALA A 120 -9.88 -12.32 -9.74
C ALA A 120 -10.72 -11.50 -10.74
N ALA A 121 -10.12 -10.48 -11.36
CA ALA A 121 -10.77 -9.69 -12.42
C ALA A 121 -11.13 -10.57 -13.64
N MET A 122 -10.23 -11.46 -14.06
CA MET A 122 -10.50 -12.42 -15.14
C MET A 122 -11.62 -13.40 -14.78
N ARG A 123 -11.66 -13.92 -13.56
CA ARG A 123 -12.79 -14.75 -13.07
C ARG A 123 -14.12 -13.99 -13.10
N ILE A 124 -14.11 -12.70 -12.76
CA ILE A 124 -15.32 -11.86 -12.80
C ILE A 124 -15.75 -11.61 -14.26
N LEU A 125 -14.79 -11.41 -15.18
CA LEU A 125 -15.08 -11.19 -16.60
C LEU A 125 -15.67 -12.45 -17.27
N PHE A 126 -15.14 -13.63 -16.95
CA PHE A 126 -15.43 -14.87 -17.66
C PHE A 126 -16.23 -15.90 -16.84
N GLY A 127 -16.36 -15.76 -15.53
CA GLY A 127 -16.81 -16.81 -14.61
C GLY A 127 -18.10 -16.59 -13.83
N GLY A 128 -18.84 -15.49 -14.01
CA GLY A 128 -20.12 -15.36 -13.29
C GLY A 128 -20.36 -14.05 -12.54
N LYS A 129 -21.31 -14.04 -11.61
CA LYS A 129 -21.72 -12.84 -10.86
C LYS A 129 -20.62 -12.42 -9.86
N PRO A 130 -20.14 -11.18 -9.91
CA PRO A 130 -19.11 -10.72 -8.98
C PRO A 130 -19.67 -10.63 -7.56
N ASP A 131 -19.07 -11.37 -6.63
CA ASP A 131 -19.41 -11.31 -5.22
C ASP A 131 -18.40 -10.39 -4.49
N ALA A 132 -18.83 -9.14 -4.25
CA ALA A 132 -18.05 -8.15 -3.54
C ALA A 132 -17.70 -8.60 -2.12
N VAL A 133 -18.60 -9.35 -1.46
CA VAL A 133 -18.41 -9.83 -0.09
C VAL A 133 -17.33 -10.90 -0.03
N ALA A 134 -17.25 -11.77 -1.04
CA ALA A 134 -16.21 -12.79 -1.13
C ALA A 134 -14.81 -12.17 -1.30
N LEU A 135 -14.70 -11.09 -2.09
CA LEU A 135 -13.45 -10.36 -2.28
C LEU A 135 -13.00 -9.62 -1.01
N GLU A 136 -13.93 -9.00 -0.28
CA GLU A 136 -13.64 -8.36 1.01
C GLU A 136 -13.21 -9.38 2.07
N ARG A 137 -13.78 -10.58 2.09
CA ARG A 137 -13.36 -11.67 2.97
C ARG A 137 -11.94 -12.17 2.70
N GLN A 138 -11.44 -12.02 1.47
CA GLN A 138 -10.06 -12.34 1.10
C GLN A 138 -9.06 -11.26 1.57
N GLY A 139 -9.53 -10.21 2.26
CA GLY A 139 -8.69 -9.16 2.80
C GLY A 139 -8.40 -8.00 1.82
N ILE A 140 -9.06 -7.99 0.66
CA ILE A 140 -8.92 -6.90 -0.31
C ILE A 140 -9.63 -5.65 0.25
N PRO A 141 -8.97 -4.48 0.28
CA PRO A 141 -9.59 -3.26 0.75
C PRO A 141 -10.87 -2.92 -0.02
N PRO A 142 -11.93 -2.44 0.63
CA PRO A 142 -13.22 -2.15 -0.02
C PRO A 142 -13.13 -1.15 -1.18
N LEU A 143 -12.13 -0.26 -1.13
CA LEU A 143 -11.87 0.70 -2.20
C LEU A 143 -11.33 0.00 -3.46
N LEU A 144 -10.41 -0.95 -3.29
CA LEU A 144 -9.91 -1.77 -4.39
C LEU A 144 -11.00 -2.68 -4.96
N VAL A 145 -11.85 -3.28 -4.11
CA VAL A 145 -12.99 -4.07 -4.57
C VAL A 145 -13.91 -3.23 -5.46
N LYS A 146 -14.23 -1.99 -5.06
CA LYS A 146 -15.05 -1.08 -5.86
C LYS A 146 -14.40 -0.73 -7.19
N LEU A 147 -13.08 -0.47 -7.19
CA LEU A 147 -12.32 -0.15 -8.39
C LEU A 147 -12.31 -1.36 -9.35
N MET A 148 -12.02 -2.55 -8.85
CA MET A 148 -12.04 -3.80 -9.63
C MET A 148 -13.41 -4.08 -10.23
N LEU A 149 -14.50 -3.84 -9.49
CA LEU A 149 -15.87 -4.01 -9.97
C LEU A 149 -16.24 -2.96 -11.02
N ALA A 150 -15.75 -1.73 -10.90
CA ALA A 150 -15.95 -0.69 -11.90
C ALA A 150 -15.21 -1.01 -13.20
N GLU A 151 -13.96 -1.46 -13.10
CA GLU A 151 -13.14 -1.89 -14.22
C GLU A 151 -13.74 -3.11 -14.93
N ALA A 152 -14.16 -4.13 -14.20
CA ALA A 152 -14.82 -5.30 -14.75
C ALA A 152 -16.14 -4.96 -15.48
N ARG A 153 -16.88 -3.95 -14.96
CA ARG A 153 -18.10 -3.43 -15.60
C ARG A 153 -17.78 -2.71 -16.91
N PHE A 154 -16.72 -1.92 -16.91
CA PHE A 154 -16.24 -1.22 -18.11
C PHE A 154 -15.82 -2.21 -19.21
N TRP A 155 -15.00 -3.21 -18.89
CA TRP A 155 -14.55 -4.22 -19.85
C TRP A 155 -15.70 -5.06 -20.39
N ARG A 156 -16.67 -5.42 -19.55
CA ARG A 156 -17.88 -6.14 -19.98
C ARG A 156 -18.72 -5.32 -20.94
N TRP A 157 -18.90 -4.04 -20.65
CA TRP A 157 -19.58 -3.10 -21.54
C TRP A 157 -18.85 -2.94 -22.88
N ALA A 158 -17.55 -2.76 -22.86
CA ALA A 158 -16.71 -2.65 -24.05
C ALA A 158 -16.78 -3.92 -24.91
N TRP A 159 -16.70 -5.10 -24.28
CA TRP A 159 -16.79 -6.39 -24.97
C TRP A 159 -18.14 -6.61 -25.66
N VAL A 160 -19.24 -6.33 -24.95
CA VAL A 160 -20.59 -6.42 -25.54
C VAL A 160 -20.76 -5.47 -26.73
N ARG A 161 -20.21 -4.26 -26.61
CA ARG A 161 -20.29 -3.26 -27.70
C ARG A 161 -19.48 -3.67 -28.93
N LEU A 162 -18.28 -4.23 -28.73
CA LEU A 162 -17.46 -4.74 -29.83
C LEU A 162 -18.06 -5.96 -30.51
N ARG A 163 -18.76 -6.82 -29.76
CA ARG A 163 -19.40 -8.02 -30.33
C ARG A 163 -20.68 -7.72 -31.10
N ASN A 164 -21.40 -6.66 -30.73
CA ASN A 164 -22.65 -6.26 -31.39
C ASN A 164 -22.42 -5.34 -32.62
N THR A 165 -21.17 -5.07 -32.99
CA THR A 165 -20.81 -4.25 -34.16
C THR A 165 -20.47 -5.15 -35.36
N LYS A 166 -20.71 -6.45 -35.26
CA LYS A 166 -20.71 -7.42 -36.37
C LYS A 166 -22.13 -7.91 -36.61
#